data_7307398fc7468ea32bb244b599ba3060
#
_entry.id   7307398fc7468ea32bb244b599ba3060
#
_cell.length_a   1.000
_cell.length_b   1.000
_cell.length_c   1.000
_cell.angle_alpha   90.00
_cell.angle_beta   90.00
_cell.angle_gamma   90.00
#
_symmetry.space_group_name_H-M   'P 1'
#
loop_
_entity.id
_entity.type
_entity.pdbx_description
1 polymer ?
#
loop_
_entity_poly.entity_id
_entity_poly.type
_entity_poly.pdbx_seq_one_letter_code
_entity_poly.pdbx_strand_id
1 'polypeptide(L)'
;MNRRKFVKDVAMAMAAIPVLSSPLAMLADAQPNKKYENMKKIVVIDGGPRRNMNTAQMLQKLAEGARSVSEDIEVKIVRLYDLDYKGCMSCMACKIKGKASNVCKFKDALTPVLEEIAQADGLVMGSPIYFGDVTGQMRTFLERLAFPWLSYNDYSMTAPKKMPVILIETMNGTPERNNSNGYGSMEYCISAALGQPERLVAYNTYQVKDYSRFELAGFSEEKKRQYREEHWEEDLQKAFDAGKRMAESIG
;
A
#
# COMPACT_ATOMS: atom_id res chain seq x y z
N MET A 1 -30.76 18.41 -52.09
CA MET A 1 -30.59 16.93 -52.09
C MET A 1 -31.46 16.37 -50.98
N ASN A 2 -32.45 15.53 -51.31
CA ASN A 2 -33.57 15.19 -50.45
C ASN A 2 -33.19 14.01 -49.51
N ARG A 3 -33.28 14.20 -48.18
CA ARG A 3 -32.93 13.19 -47.14
C ARG A 3 -33.50 11.79 -47.35
N ARG A 4 -34.62 11.69 -48.03
CA ARG A 4 -35.29 10.40 -48.33
C ARG A 4 -34.59 9.58 -49.44
N LYS A 5 -33.77 10.20 -50.27
CA LYS A 5 -33.00 9.51 -51.32
C LYS A 5 -31.72 8.89 -50.78
N PHE A 6 -31.09 9.59 -49.84
CA PHE A 6 -29.84 9.11 -49.19
C PHE A 6 -30.08 7.81 -48.36
N VAL A 7 -31.23 7.68 -47.68
CA VAL A 7 -31.55 6.48 -46.87
C VAL A 7 -31.86 5.25 -47.73
N LYS A 8 -32.39 5.43 -48.96
CA LYS A 8 -32.63 4.30 -49.87
C LYS A 8 -31.39 3.78 -50.56
N ASP A 9 -30.45 4.64 -50.86
CA ASP A 9 -29.19 4.25 -51.53
C ASP A 9 -28.22 3.53 -50.58
N VAL A 10 -28.31 3.79 -49.25
CA VAL A 10 -27.54 3.05 -48.22
C VAL A 10 -28.11 1.67 -47.92
N ALA A 11 -29.43 1.48 -48.10
CA ALA A 11 -30.08 0.18 -47.85
C ALA A 11 -29.87 -0.87 -48.96
N MET A 12 -29.45 -0.45 -50.16
CA MET A 12 -29.16 -1.38 -51.28
C MET A 12 -27.68 -1.82 -51.36
N ALA A 13 -26.78 -1.21 -50.61
CA ALA A 13 -25.37 -1.57 -50.63
C ALA A 13 -24.97 -2.63 -49.57
N MET A 14 -25.91 -3.12 -48.76
CA MET A 14 -25.65 -4.12 -47.70
C MET A 14 -26.02 -5.57 -48.02
N ALA A 15 -26.27 -5.91 -49.29
CA ALA A 15 -26.76 -7.24 -49.66
C ALA A 15 -25.73 -8.11 -50.43
N ALA A 16 -24.44 -7.99 -50.17
CA ALA A 16 -23.47 -8.95 -50.69
C ALA A 16 -22.09 -8.87 -49.93
N ILE A 17 -22.09 -9.24 -48.66
CA ILE A 17 -20.85 -9.59 -47.97
C ILE A 17 -20.96 -11.04 -47.50
N PRO A 18 -20.12 -11.98 -47.95
CA PRO A 18 -20.15 -13.34 -47.42
C PRO A 18 -19.75 -13.25 -45.94
N VAL A 19 -20.53 -13.92 -45.09
CA VAL A 19 -20.23 -14.12 -43.66
C VAL A 19 -18.93 -14.92 -43.56
N LEU A 20 -17.81 -14.26 -43.57
CA LEU A 20 -16.55 -14.80 -43.05
C LEU A 20 -16.74 -14.87 -41.53
N SER A 21 -16.66 -16.08 -41.00
CA SER A 21 -16.68 -16.42 -39.59
C SER A 21 -15.89 -15.40 -38.77
N SER A 22 -16.61 -14.64 -37.95
CA SER A 22 -16.03 -13.58 -37.12
C SER A 22 -15.01 -14.17 -36.15
N PRO A 23 -13.82 -13.52 -35.95
CA PRO A 23 -12.85 -13.94 -34.95
C PRO A 23 -13.32 -13.74 -33.48
N LEU A 24 -14.59 -13.37 -33.29
CA LEU A 24 -15.20 -13.19 -31.96
C LEU A 24 -15.53 -14.50 -31.24
N ALA A 25 -15.50 -15.64 -31.94
CA ALA A 25 -15.75 -16.96 -31.35
C ALA A 25 -14.49 -17.58 -30.69
N MET A 26 -13.30 -16.97 -30.87
CA MET A 26 -12.04 -17.47 -30.24
C MET A 26 -11.68 -16.76 -28.92
N LEU A 27 -12.51 -15.86 -28.40
CA LEU A 27 -12.27 -15.19 -27.11
C LEU A 27 -13.06 -15.81 -25.94
N ALA A 28 -13.82 -16.88 -26.19
CA ALA A 28 -14.71 -17.46 -25.17
C ALA A 28 -14.08 -18.59 -24.33
N ASP A 29 -12.85 -19.03 -24.59
CA ASP A 29 -12.17 -20.11 -23.85
C ASP A 29 -10.78 -19.71 -23.32
N ALA A 30 -10.58 -18.47 -22.94
CA ALA A 30 -9.48 -18.12 -22.04
C ALA A 30 -9.85 -18.63 -20.64
N GLN A 31 -9.63 -19.91 -20.38
CA GLN A 31 -9.65 -20.45 -19.02
C GLN A 31 -8.76 -19.56 -18.15
N PRO A 32 -9.23 -19.08 -16.98
CA PRO A 32 -8.37 -18.34 -16.07
C PRO A 32 -7.15 -19.20 -15.82
N ASN A 33 -5.99 -18.61 -16.07
CA ASN A 33 -4.71 -19.30 -16.03
C ASN A 33 -4.54 -19.83 -14.59
N LYS A 34 -4.61 -21.14 -14.35
CA LYS A 34 -4.53 -21.81 -13.05
C LYS A 34 -3.34 -21.34 -12.19
N LYS A 35 -2.33 -20.75 -12.83
CA LYS A 35 -1.15 -20.18 -12.17
C LYS A 35 -1.49 -18.98 -11.27
N TYR A 36 -2.60 -18.29 -11.49
CA TYR A 36 -2.99 -17.09 -10.70
C TYR A 36 -3.98 -17.40 -9.56
N GLU A 37 -4.58 -18.60 -9.53
CA GLU A 37 -5.59 -18.94 -8.50
C GLU A 37 -5.00 -19.16 -7.09
N ASN A 38 -3.68 -19.38 -6.98
CA ASN A 38 -3.00 -19.64 -5.70
C ASN A 38 -1.97 -18.55 -5.30
N MET A 39 -1.85 -17.45 -6.06
CA MET A 39 -0.90 -16.39 -5.73
C MET A 39 -1.28 -15.69 -4.43
N LYS A 40 -0.34 -15.65 -3.49
CA LYS A 40 -0.47 -14.87 -2.25
C LYS A 40 -0.03 -13.45 -2.49
N LYS A 41 -0.77 -12.48 -1.97
CA LYS A 41 -0.52 -11.07 -2.20
C LYS A 41 -0.11 -10.33 -0.94
N ILE A 42 1.05 -9.69 -0.98
CA ILE A 42 1.51 -8.75 0.04
C ILE A 42 1.42 -7.34 -0.54
N VAL A 43 0.63 -6.48 0.11
CA VAL A 43 0.54 -5.06 -0.25
C VAL A 43 1.46 -4.25 0.66
N VAL A 44 2.36 -3.50 0.06
CA VAL A 44 3.36 -2.66 0.74
C VAL A 44 3.03 -1.20 0.50
N ILE A 45 2.77 -0.45 1.55
CA ILE A 45 2.42 0.98 1.51
C ILE A 45 3.64 1.83 1.88
N ASP A 46 4.14 2.62 0.93
CA ASP A 46 5.19 3.59 1.15
C ASP A 46 4.60 4.98 1.43
N GLY A 47 4.63 5.39 2.70
CA GLY A 47 4.26 6.72 3.17
C GLY A 47 5.41 7.74 3.15
N GLY A 48 6.55 7.39 2.56
CA GLY A 48 7.70 8.28 2.44
C GLY A 48 7.64 9.16 1.18
N PRO A 49 7.99 10.47 1.28
CA PRO A 49 7.97 11.38 0.12
C PRO A 49 9.12 11.12 -0.85
N ARG A 50 10.20 10.47 -0.43
CA ARG A 50 11.44 10.35 -1.19
C ARG A 50 11.66 8.92 -1.69
N ARG A 51 11.66 8.74 -3.03
CA ARG A 51 11.66 7.43 -3.72
C ARG A 51 12.83 6.50 -3.38
N ASN A 52 13.99 7.05 -3.03
CA ASN A 52 15.23 6.27 -2.87
C ASN A 52 15.93 6.57 -1.53
N MET A 53 15.13 6.89 -0.49
CA MET A 53 15.65 7.16 0.86
C MET A 53 15.24 6.05 1.83
N ASN A 54 15.55 6.24 3.08
CA ASN A 54 15.55 5.21 4.12
C ASN A 54 14.31 4.31 4.14
N THR A 55 13.11 4.90 4.24
CA THR A 55 11.85 4.12 4.26
C THR A 55 11.68 3.28 2.99
N ALA A 56 11.88 3.89 1.82
CA ALA A 56 11.76 3.19 0.55
C ALA A 56 12.78 2.05 0.41
N GLN A 57 14.02 2.23 0.90
CA GLN A 57 15.06 1.18 0.88
C GLN A 57 14.68 0.01 1.79
N MET A 58 14.19 0.27 3.02
CA MET A 58 13.71 -0.79 3.92
C MET A 58 12.53 -1.55 3.33
N LEU A 59 11.53 -0.84 2.77
CA LEU A 59 10.38 -1.46 2.12
C LEU A 59 10.79 -2.31 0.89
N GLN A 60 11.76 -1.84 0.12
CA GLN A 60 12.31 -2.60 -1.01
C GLN A 60 13.00 -3.87 -0.53
N LYS A 61 13.83 -3.78 0.53
CA LYS A 61 14.51 -4.95 1.11
C LYS A 61 13.52 -5.97 1.68
N LEU A 62 12.48 -5.51 2.35
CA LEU A 62 11.39 -6.37 2.81
C LEU A 62 10.71 -7.08 1.63
N ALA A 63 10.42 -6.36 0.56
CA ALA A 63 9.80 -6.93 -0.64
C ALA A 63 10.72 -7.97 -1.32
N GLU A 64 12.04 -7.75 -1.32
CA GLU A 64 13.03 -8.73 -1.80
C GLU A 64 12.99 -10.00 -0.96
N GLY A 65 12.97 -9.87 0.38
CA GLY A 65 12.86 -10.99 1.31
C GLY A 65 11.58 -11.81 1.10
N ALA A 66 10.44 -11.13 0.94
CA ALA A 66 9.18 -11.81 0.69
C ALA A 66 9.18 -12.58 -0.64
N ARG A 67 9.66 -11.96 -1.71
CA ARG A 67 9.76 -12.62 -3.04
C ARG A 67 10.76 -13.78 -3.08
N SER A 68 11.73 -13.83 -2.16
CA SER A 68 12.72 -14.91 -2.11
C SER A 68 12.14 -16.26 -1.66
N VAL A 69 10.93 -16.27 -1.09
CA VAL A 69 10.30 -17.49 -0.56
C VAL A 69 9.68 -18.34 -1.66
N SER A 70 8.92 -17.73 -2.56
CA SER A 70 8.23 -18.44 -3.65
C SER A 70 7.87 -17.50 -4.80
N GLU A 71 7.83 -18.03 -6.03
CA GLU A 71 7.29 -17.33 -7.19
C GLU A 71 5.77 -17.06 -7.08
N ASP A 72 5.07 -17.76 -6.18
CA ASP A 72 3.65 -17.58 -5.91
C ASP A 72 3.37 -16.41 -4.93
N ILE A 73 4.41 -15.68 -4.52
CA ILE A 73 4.28 -14.47 -3.69
C ILE A 73 4.33 -13.21 -4.57
N GLU A 74 3.18 -12.59 -4.77
CA GLU A 74 3.09 -11.25 -5.39
C GLU A 74 3.33 -10.18 -4.31
N VAL A 75 4.30 -9.30 -4.52
CA VAL A 75 4.53 -8.13 -3.65
C VAL A 75 4.33 -6.86 -4.46
N LYS A 76 3.32 -6.08 -4.10
CA LYS A 76 2.99 -4.80 -4.72
C LYS A 76 3.34 -3.64 -3.80
N ILE A 77 4.21 -2.75 -4.27
CA ILE A 77 4.57 -1.52 -3.54
C ILE A 77 3.73 -0.35 -4.08
N VAL A 78 2.99 0.31 -3.19
CA VAL A 78 2.17 1.49 -3.48
C VAL A 78 2.75 2.70 -2.77
N ARG A 79 3.09 3.73 -3.50
CA ARG A 79 3.60 4.98 -2.97
C ARG A 79 2.46 5.98 -2.78
N LEU A 80 2.18 6.37 -1.54
CA LEU A 80 1.09 7.29 -1.24
C LEU A 80 1.27 8.68 -1.85
N TYR A 81 2.52 9.14 -1.98
CA TYR A 81 2.84 10.44 -2.59
C TYR A 81 2.65 10.50 -4.11
N ASP A 82 2.40 9.37 -4.76
CA ASP A 82 2.08 9.30 -6.18
C ASP A 82 0.55 9.32 -6.45
N LEU A 83 -0.26 9.31 -5.39
CA LEU A 83 -1.72 9.26 -5.46
C LEU A 83 -2.34 10.61 -5.09
N ASP A 84 -3.34 11.04 -5.85
CA ASP A 84 -4.21 12.15 -5.46
C ASP A 84 -5.43 11.60 -4.71
N TYR A 85 -5.43 11.78 -3.39
CA TYR A 85 -6.49 11.28 -2.53
C TYR A 85 -6.68 12.15 -1.27
N LYS A 86 -7.82 11.99 -0.62
CA LYS A 86 -8.19 12.70 0.59
C LYS A 86 -8.32 11.76 1.79
N GLY A 87 -8.21 12.32 2.98
CA GLY A 87 -8.51 11.64 4.24
C GLY A 87 -9.97 11.26 4.38
N CYS A 88 -10.33 10.72 5.52
CA CYS A 88 -11.71 10.39 5.81
C CYS A 88 -12.58 11.66 5.83
N MET A 89 -13.54 11.74 4.90
CA MET A 89 -14.45 12.88 4.76
C MET A 89 -15.63 12.82 5.74
N SER A 90 -15.66 11.84 6.64
CA SER A 90 -16.80 11.59 7.55
C SER A 90 -18.16 11.51 6.84
N CYS A 91 -18.19 11.06 5.60
CA CYS A 91 -19.40 10.95 4.79
C CYS A 91 -20.35 9.83 5.23
N MET A 92 -19.93 8.99 6.16
CA MET A 92 -20.67 7.86 6.74
C MET A 92 -21.17 6.80 5.73
N ALA A 93 -20.74 6.87 4.46
CA ALA A 93 -21.19 5.93 3.42
C ALA A 93 -20.83 4.47 3.72
N CYS A 94 -19.72 4.22 4.44
CA CYS A 94 -19.34 2.89 4.92
C CYS A 94 -20.17 2.39 6.12
N LYS A 95 -21.03 3.22 6.71
CA LYS A 95 -21.85 2.93 7.90
C LYS A 95 -23.35 2.86 7.62
N ILE A 96 -23.78 3.00 6.37
CA ILE A 96 -25.21 3.00 6.01
C ILE A 96 -25.85 1.66 6.41
N LYS A 97 -26.94 1.71 7.19
CA LYS A 97 -27.69 0.54 7.65
C LYS A 97 -28.10 -0.35 6.46
N GLY A 98 -27.78 -1.64 6.55
CA GLY A 98 -28.05 -2.61 5.47
C GLY A 98 -27.08 -2.53 4.26
N LYS A 99 -26.17 -1.54 4.24
CA LYS A 99 -25.15 -1.35 3.20
C LYS A 99 -23.77 -1.04 3.76
N ALA A 100 -23.54 -1.37 5.04
CA ALA A 100 -22.25 -1.19 5.70
C ALA A 100 -21.12 -1.91 4.94
N SER A 101 -19.91 -1.37 5.03
CA SER A 101 -18.75 -1.90 4.32
C SER A 101 -17.50 -1.71 5.14
N ASN A 102 -16.64 -2.72 5.18
CA ASN A 102 -15.31 -2.62 5.78
C ASN A 102 -14.26 -2.03 4.82
N VAL A 103 -14.68 -1.54 3.66
CA VAL A 103 -13.86 -0.79 2.70
C VAL A 103 -14.48 0.59 2.50
N CYS A 104 -13.66 1.64 2.45
CA CYS A 104 -14.14 3.01 2.25
C CYS A 104 -14.87 3.17 0.92
N LYS A 105 -16.05 3.78 0.97
CA LYS A 105 -16.93 4.00 -0.21
C LYS A 105 -16.61 5.30 -0.98
N PHE A 106 -15.82 6.20 -0.42
CA PHE A 106 -15.41 7.43 -1.09
C PHE A 106 -14.46 7.09 -2.25
N LYS A 107 -14.75 7.60 -3.44
CA LYS A 107 -14.04 7.25 -4.68
C LYS A 107 -12.97 8.30 -5.03
N ASP A 108 -11.72 7.89 -5.08
CA ASP A 108 -10.54 8.62 -5.52
C ASP A 108 -9.41 7.64 -5.90
N ALA A 109 -8.18 8.14 -6.11
CA ALA A 109 -7.04 7.30 -6.47
C ALA A 109 -6.65 6.26 -5.40
N LEU A 110 -7.08 6.42 -4.14
CA LEU A 110 -6.85 5.45 -3.07
C LEU A 110 -7.82 4.26 -3.12
N THR A 111 -8.98 4.40 -3.77
CA THR A 111 -10.02 3.36 -3.80
C THR A 111 -9.50 1.99 -4.24
N PRO A 112 -8.81 1.83 -5.39
CA PRO A 112 -8.34 0.52 -5.83
C PRO A 112 -7.30 -0.07 -4.87
N VAL A 113 -6.51 0.76 -4.19
CA VAL A 113 -5.54 0.30 -3.18
C VAL A 113 -6.24 -0.30 -1.97
N LEU A 114 -7.30 0.35 -1.46
CA LEU A 114 -8.08 -0.15 -0.34
C LEU A 114 -8.85 -1.44 -0.68
N GLU A 115 -9.36 -1.53 -1.90
CA GLU A 115 -10.02 -2.73 -2.43
C GLU A 115 -9.02 -3.90 -2.54
N GLU A 116 -7.79 -3.63 -2.94
CA GLU A 116 -6.72 -4.61 -3.02
C GLU A 116 -6.24 -5.08 -1.63
N ILE A 117 -6.06 -4.15 -0.67
CA ILE A 117 -5.72 -4.49 0.71
C ILE A 117 -6.80 -5.38 1.35
N ALA A 118 -8.07 -5.15 1.03
CA ALA A 118 -9.18 -5.95 1.54
C ALA A 118 -9.09 -7.44 1.17
N GLN A 119 -8.29 -7.77 0.14
CA GLN A 119 -8.11 -9.12 -0.38
C GLN A 119 -6.68 -9.66 -0.17
N ALA A 120 -5.77 -8.81 0.32
CA ALA A 120 -4.38 -9.17 0.52
C ALA A 120 -4.20 -10.26 1.60
N ASP A 121 -3.09 -10.97 1.51
CA ASP A 121 -2.66 -11.97 2.50
C ASP A 121 -1.68 -11.38 3.51
N GLY A 122 -1.04 -10.24 3.20
CA GLY A 122 -0.16 -9.52 4.10
C GLY A 122 -0.17 -8.01 3.82
N LEU A 123 0.01 -7.20 4.85
CA LEU A 123 0.06 -5.75 4.77
C LEU A 123 1.33 -5.21 5.41
N VAL A 124 2.09 -4.42 4.66
CA VAL A 124 3.27 -3.71 5.16
C VAL A 124 3.06 -2.22 5.00
N MET A 125 3.34 -1.44 6.04
CA MET A 125 3.23 0.02 6.00
C MET A 125 4.53 0.65 6.49
N GLY A 126 5.16 1.48 5.68
CA GLY A 126 6.40 2.18 6.03
C GLY A 126 6.23 3.69 5.98
N SER A 127 6.71 4.39 7.01
CA SER A 127 6.68 5.85 7.08
C SER A 127 7.94 6.41 7.72
N PRO A 128 8.50 7.51 7.21
CA PRO A 128 9.38 8.32 8.03
C PRO A 128 8.57 8.99 9.14
N ILE A 129 9.22 9.24 10.28
CA ILE A 129 8.59 9.90 11.43
C ILE A 129 8.87 11.39 11.37
N TYR A 130 7.81 12.19 11.33
CA TYR A 130 7.81 13.66 11.32
C TYR A 130 7.10 14.17 12.57
N PHE A 131 7.80 14.96 13.37
CA PHE A 131 7.27 15.52 14.64
C PHE A 131 6.71 14.45 15.60
N GLY A 132 7.30 13.25 15.59
CA GLY A 132 6.91 12.15 16.47
C GLY A 132 5.77 11.27 15.96
N ASP A 133 5.25 11.51 14.75
CA ASP A 133 4.15 10.77 14.12
C ASP A 133 4.53 10.36 12.69
N VAL A 134 3.75 9.51 12.08
CA VAL A 134 3.84 9.18 10.65
C VAL A 134 3.61 10.41 9.77
N THR A 135 3.97 10.33 8.49
CA THR A 135 3.70 11.43 7.55
C THR A 135 2.21 11.74 7.42
N GLY A 136 1.86 12.96 7.06
CA GLY A 136 0.47 13.37 6.79
C GLY A 136 -0.20 12.46 5.75
N GLN A 137 0.52 12.04 4.71
CA GLN A 137 -0.01 11.10 3.71
C GLN A 137 -0.32 9.73 4.33
N MET A 138 0.59 9.18 5.13
CA MET A 138 0.33 7.92 5.83
C MET A 138 -0.86 8.06 6.79
N ARG A 139 -0.96 9.15 7.55
CA ARG A 139 -2.09 9.41 8.45
C ARG A 139 -3.42 9.47 7.68
N THR A 140 -3.44 10.22 6.59
CA THR A 140 -4.59 10.35 5.68
C THR A 140 -5.05 8.98 5.13
N PHE A 141 -4.08 8.13 4.74
CA PHE A 141 -4.35 6.75 4.33
C PHE A 141 -4.95 5.90 5.46
N LEU A 142 -4.35 5.96 6.66
CA LEU A 142 -4.77 5.16 7.82
C LEU A 142 -6.21 5.49 8.25
N GLU A 143 -6.64 6.75 8.17
CA GLU A 143 -8.03 7.13 8.43
C GLU A 143 -9.00 6.44 7.46
N ARG A 144 -8.65 6.38 6.19
CA ARG A 144 -9.46 5.74 5.14
C ARG A 144 -9.45 4.22 5.25
N LEU A 145 -8.35 3.64 5.71
CA LEU A 145 -8.21 2.21 5.94
C LEU A 145 -9.02 1.75 7.15
N ALA A 146 -8.83 2.37 8.31
CA ALA A 146 -9.32 1.88 9.58
C ALA A 146 -10.73 2.33 9.94
N PHE A 147 -11.18 3.54 9.52
CA PHE A 147 -12.52 4.03 9.86
C PHE A 147 -13.66 3.08 9.42
N PRO A 148 -13.63 2.45 8.24
CA PRO A 148 -14.64 1.46 7.86
C PRO A 148 -14.69 0.24 8.79
N TRP A 149 -13.59 -0.13 9.42
CA TRP A 149 -13.49 -1.30 10.30
C TRP A 149 -14.17 -1.11 11.66
N LEU A 150 -14.25 0.15 12.14
CA LEU A 150 -14.90 0.48 13.41
C LEU A 150 -16.41 0.29 13.32
N SER A 151 -16.99 -0.51 14.20
CA SER A 151 -18.43 -0.61 14.43
C SER A 151 -18.88 0.44 15.44
N TYR A 152 -19.91 1.22 15.13
CA TYR A 152 -20.53 2.13 16.10
C TYR A 152 -21.64 1.48 16.94
N ASN A 153 -21.91 0.19 16.72
CA ASN A 153 -22.89 -0.53 17.53
C ASN A 153 -22.28 -1.03 18.85
N ASP A 154 -21.00 -1.46 18.79
CA ASP A 154 -20.31 -2.14 19.90
C ASP A 154 -18.82 -1.74 20.00
N TYR A 155 -18.37 -0.79 19.18
CA TYR A 155 -16.98 -0.33 19.07
C TYR A 155 -15.96 -1.42 18.70
N SER A 156 -16.41 -2.55 18.18
CA SER A 156 -15.52 -3.57 17.62
C SER A 156 -14.79 -3.09 16.37
N MET A 157 -13.61 -3.67 16.12
CA MET A 157 -12.79 -3.41 14.93
C MET A 157 -12.72 -4.68 14.09
N THR A 158 -13.23 -4.63 12.86
CA THR A 158 -13.28 -5.80 11.97
C THR A 158 -12.77 -5.46 10.58
N ALA A 159 -11.57 -5.91 10.25
CA ALA A 159 -11.03 -5.82 8.89
C ALA A 159 -11.75 -6.81 7.95
N PRO A 160 -11.75 -6.57 6.63
CA PRO A 160 -12.33 -7.47 5.64
C PRO A 160 -11.75 -8.89 5.70
N LYS A 161 -10.44 -9.00 5.95
CA LYS A 161 -9.69 -10.24 6.04
C LYS A 161 -8.60 -10.10 7.10
N LYS A 162 -8.38 -11.13 7.92
CA LYS A 162 -7.24 -11.19 8.84
C LYS A 162 -5.96 -11.48 8.06
N MET A 163 -4.90 -10.74 8.36
CA MET A 163 -3.59 -10.91 7.74
C MET A 163 -2.48 -10.41 8.68
N PRO A 164 -1.25 -10.92 8.58
CA PRO A 164 -0.09 -10.36 9.29
C PRO A 164 0.20 -8.94 8.81
N VAL A 165 0.70 -8.11 9.74
CA VAL A 165 1.06 -6.72 9.48
C VAL A 165 2.48 -6.44 9.93
N ILE A 166 3.24 -5.69 9.11
CA ILE A 166 4.54 -5.13 9.48
C ILE A 166 4.47 -3.60 9.37
N LEU A 167 4.94 -2.92 10.42
CA LEU A 167 5.10 -1.47 10.47
C LEU A 167 6.59 -1.11 10.43
N ILE A 168 6.99 -0.27 9.48
CA ILE A 168 8.36 0.25 9.35
C ILE A 168 8.38 1.74 9.67
N GLU A 169 9.27 2.13 10.57
CA GLU A 169 9.52 3.51 10.96
C GLU A 169 10.98 3.87 10.67
N THR A 170 11.20 5.02 10.04
CA THR A 170 12.56 5.55 9.87
C THR A 170 12.62 6.97 10.43
N MET A 171 13.62 7.28 11.24
CA MET A 171 13.63 8.56 11.94
C MET A 171 15.03 9.15 12.10
N ASN A 172 15.07 10.47 12.23
CA ASN A 172 16.28 11.20 12.59
C ASN A 172 16.69 11.01 14.06
N GLY A 173 15.71 10.73 14.94
CA GLY A 173 15.94 10.51 16.36
C GLY A 173 16.83 9.30 16.62
N THR A 174 17.57 9.35 17.72
CA THR A 174 18.35 8.21 18.23
C THR A 174 17.47 7.36 19.15
N PRO A 175 17.84 6.10 19.44
CA PRO A 175 17.09 5.26 20.38
C PRO A 175 16.86 5.93 21.74
N GLU A 176 17.87 6.65 22.27
CA GLU A 176 17.85 7.31 23.60
C GLU A 176 16.93 8.53 23.62
N ARG A 177 16.69 9.16 22.46
CA ARG A 177 15.88 10.36 22.29
C ARG A 177 14.61 10.08 21.48
N ASN A 178 14.16 8.84 21.48
CA ASN A 178 12.95 8.47 20.74
C ASN A 178 11.71 8.90 21.54
N ASN A 179 11.11 10.01 21.12
CA ASN A 179 9.80 10.47 21.55
C ASN A 179 8.72 10.18 20.49
N SER A 180 9.01 9.28 19.55
CA SER A 180 8.08 8.94 18.50
C SER A 180 6.90 8.15 19.07
N ASN A 181 5.72 8.57 18.71
CA ASN A 181 4.50 7.81 18.91
C ASN A 181 4.26 6.80 17.76
N GLY A 182 5.15 6.82 16.77
CA GLY A 182 5.08 5.98 15.58
C GLY A 182 3.72 6.07 14.89
N TYR A 183 3.07 4.93 14.75
CA TYR A 183 1.70 4.86 14.25
C TYR A 183 0.65 5.24 15.29
N GLY A 184 1.04 5.43 16.55
CA GLY A 184 0.22 5.97 17.63
C GLY A 184 -1.11 5.25 17.82
N SER A 185 -2.18 6.02 17.93
CA SER A 185 -3.54 5.48 18.07
C SER A 185 -3.99 4.60 16.88
N MET A 186 -3.39 4.77 15.72
CA MET A 186 -3.73 3.96 14.54
C MET A 186 -3.18 2.54 14.67
N GLU A 187 -2.04 2.33 15.35
CA GLU A 187 -1.54 1.00 15.66
C GLU A 187 -2.52 0.21 16.54
N TYR A 188 -3.15 0.89 17.50
CA TYR A 188 -4.23 0.27 18.30
C TYR A 188 -5.38 -0.21 17.40
N CYS A 189 -5.83 0.62 16.46
CA CYS A 189 -6.89 0.23 15.52
C CYS A 189 -6.48 -0.95 14.63
N ILE A 190 -5.23 -0.96 14.15
CA ILE A 190 -4.67 -2.04 13.35
C ILE A 190 -4.59 -3.32 14.18
N SER A 191 -4.06 -3.25 15.40
CA SER A 191 -3.93 -4.39 16.31
C SER A 191 -5.28 -4.99 16.67
N ALA A 192 -6.27 -4.17 16.96
CA ALA A 192 -7.62 -4.61 17.27
C ALA A 192 -8.31 -5.32 16.08
N ALA A 193 -8.05 -4.83 14.84
CA ALA A 193 -8.65 -5.38 13.64
C ALA A 193 -7.92 -6.60 13.08
N LEU A 194 -6.58 -6.60 13.08
CA LEU A 194 -5.74 -7.58 12.37
C LEU A 194 -4.87 -8.45 13.29
N GLY A 195 -4.61 -8.00 14.51
CA GLY A 195 -3.66 -8.58 15.45
C GLY A 195 -2.39 -7.71 15.58
N GLN A 196 -1.54 -8.05 16.55
CA GLN A 196 -0.35 -7.28 16.87
C GLN A 196 0.61 -7.22 15.67
N PRO A 197 0.97 -6.02 15.16
CA PRO A 197 1.92 -5.88 14.07
C PRO A 197 3.36 -6.14 14.54
N GLU A 198 4.19 -6.67 13.65
CA GLU A 198 5.65 -6.63 13.82
C GLU A 198 6.15 -5.21 13.53
N ARG A 199 7.04 -4.66 14.38
CA ARG A 199 7.61 -3.32 14.20
C ARG A 199 9.09 -3.37 13.90
N LEU A 200 9.50 -2.63 12.88
CA LEU A 200 10.89 -2.39 12.52
C LEU A 200 11.16 -0.90 12.58
N VAL A 201 12.18 -0.50 13.31
CA VAL A 201 12.55 0.91 13.49
C VAL A 201 14.01 1.12 13.12
N ALA A 202 14.27 2.03 12.17
CA ALA A 202 15.60 2.50 11.85
C ALA A 202 15.81 3.91 12.42
N TYR A 203 16.74 4.02 13.33
CA TYR A 203 17.07 5.25 14.04
C TYR A 203 18.18 6.03 13.34
N ASN A 204 18.31 7.31 13.71
CA ASN A 204 19.39 8.20 13.31
C ASN A 204 19.70 8.19 11.81
N THR A 205 18.67 8.00 11.00
CA THR A 205 18.79 7.86 9.54
C THR A 205 19.20 9.17 8.88
N TYR A 206 19.79 9.11 7.68
CA TYR A 206 20.15 10.28 6.89
C TYR A 206 18.92 11.07 6.44
N GLN A 207 18.96 12.42 6.60
CA GLN A 207 17.97 13.32 6.01
C GLN A 207 18.27 13.63 4.55
N VAL A 208 19.53 13.79 4.20
CA VAL A 208 19.99 14.19 2.87
C VAL A 208 21.25 13.42 2.50
N LYS A 209 21.59 13.41 1.20
CA LYS A 209 22.81 12.78 0.70
C LYS A 209 24.06 13.66 0.89
N ASP A 210 23.87 14.97 0.85
CA ASP A 210 24.92 15.98 0.94
C ASP A 210 24.47 17.06 1.93
N TYR A 211 25.03 17.03 3.13
CA TYR A 211 24.67 17.93 4.23
C TYR A 211 25.20 19.34 4.01
N SER A 212 26.27 19.54 3.22
CA SER A 212 26.87 20.85 2.98
C SER A 212 25.91 21.84 2.27
N ARG A 213 24.86 21.31 1.66
CA ARG A 213 23.87 22.09 0.89
C ARG A 213 22.70 22.60 1.71
N PHE A 214 22.65 22.28 3.00
CA PHE A 214 21.48 22.54 3.84
C PHE A 214 21.85 23.13 5.20
N GLU A 215 20.98 23.96 5.74
CA GLU A 215 21.08 24.50 7.10
C GLU A 215 20.73 23.39 8.13
N LEU A 216 21.68 22.53 8.44
CA LEU A 216 21.50 21.36 9.30
C LEU A 216 22.52 21.32 10.46
N ALA A 217 22.97 22.49 10.96
CA ALA A 217 23.99 22.60 12.00
C ALA A 217 23.65 21.87 13.31
N GLY A 218 22.37 21.59 13.57
CA GLY A 218 21.92 20.80 14.72
C GLY A 218 22.24 19.31 14.63
N PHE A 219 22.72 18.81 13.48
CA PHE A 219 23.07 17.42 13.26
C PHE A 219 24.55 17.29 12.93
N SER A 220 25.23 16.32 13.54
CA SER A 220 26.57 15.94 13.13
C SER A 220 26.50 14.93 12.00
N GLU A 221 26.88 15.34 10.79
CA GLU A 221 26.98 14.44 9.63
C GLU A 221 27.93 13.26 9.92
N GLU A 222 29.07 13.54 10.56
CA GLU A 222 30.06 12.53 10.94
C GLU A 222 29.46 11.44 11.84
N LYS A 223 28.73 11.85 12.91
CA LYS A 223 28.05 10.89 13.80
C LYS A 223 26.96 10.09 13.10
N LYS A 224 26.25 10.71 12.15
CA LYS A 224 25.24 10.01 11.36
C LYS A 224 25.86 9.03 10.38
N ARG A 225 26.98 9.38 9.77
CA ARG A 225 27.73 8.50 8.89
C ARG A 225 28.22 7.28 9.66
N GLN A 226 28.87 7.48 10.81
CA GLN A 226 29.35 6.39 11.67
C GLN A 226 28.19 5.48 12.09
N TYR A 227 27.08 6.04 12.59
CA TYR A 227 25.90 5.27 12.99
C TYR A 227 25.33 4.45 11.83
N ARG A 228 25.28 5.03 10.63
CA ARG A 228 24.81 4.34 9.42
C ARG A 228 25.74 3.18 9.04
N GLU A 229 27.04 3.38 9.08
CA GLU A 229 28.03 2.33 8.79
C GLU A 229 27.90 1.15 9.77
N GLU A 230 27.57 1.42 11.02
CA GLU A 230 27.42 0.42 12.07
C GLU A 230 26.06 -0.33 12.02
N HIS A 231 24.97 0.32 11.60
CA HIS A 231 23.60 -0.21 11.82
C HIS A 231 22.77 -0.42 10.55
N TRP A 232 23.06 0.30 9.45
CA TRP A 232 22.14 0.34 8.31
C TRP A 232 21.98 -1.01 7.59
N GLU A 233 23.06 -1.74 7.42
CA GLU A 233 23.00 -3.07 6.79
C GLU A 233 22.23 -4.07 7.67
N GLU A 234 22.37 -3.98 8.99
CA GLU A 234 21.59 -4.77 9.92
C GLU A 234 20.08 -4.42 9.85
N ASP A 235 19.74 -3.13 9.78
CA ASP A 235 18.35 -2.69 9.63
C ASP A 235 17.74 -3.17 8.30
N LEU A 236 18.50 -3.14 7.22
CA LEU A 236 18.10 -3.69 5.93
C LEU A 236 17.93 -5.21 5.99
N GLN A 237 18.83 -5.93 6.68
CA GLN A 237 18.70 -7.38 6.85
C GLN A 237 17.49 -7.74 7.70
N LYS A 238 17.19 -7.02 8.78
CA LYS A 238 15.96 -7.18 9.57
C LYS A 238 14.72 -7.01 8.71
N ALA A 239 14.71 -6.02 7.80
CA ALA A 239 13.61 -5.81 6.87
C ALA A 239 13.45 -6.98 5.88
N PHE A 240 14.56 -7.48 5.32
CA PHE A 240 14.55 -8.66 4.45
C PHE A 240 13.99 -9.89 5.17
N ASP A 241 14.49 -10.18 6.37
CA ASP A 241 14.07 -11.34 7.15
C ASP A 241 12.60 -11.25 7.58
N ALA A 242 12.11 -10.04 7.91
CA ALA A 242 10.70 -9.83 8.22
C ALA A 242 9.79 -10.09 7.01
N GLY A 243 10.21 -9.65 5.82
CA GLY A 243 9.50 -9.96 4.58
C GLY A 243 9.45 -11.45 4.29
N LYS A 244 10.58 -12.13 4.49
CA LYS A 244 10.66 -13.60 4.35
C LYS A 244 9.72 -14.30 5.33
N ARG A 245 9.77 -13.98 6.63
CA ARG A 245 8.87 -14.55 7.64
C ARG A 245 7.39 -14.31 7.33
N MET A 246 7.03 -13.09 6.88
CA MET A 246 5.65 -12.81 6.48
C MET A 246 5.21 -13.72 5.33
N ALA A 247 6.03 -13.85 4.29
CA ALA A 247 5.73 -14.69 3.14
C ALA A 247 5.58 -16.17 3.53
N GLU A 248 6.48 -16.70 4.39
CA GLU A 248 6.40 -18.06 4.92
C GLU A 248 5.13 -18.30 5.75
N SER A 249 4.63 -17.27 6.46
CA SER A 249 3.43 -17.38 7.31
C SER A 249 2.10 -17.41 6.55
N ILE A 250 2.09 -16.98 5.28
CA ILE A 250 0.89 -16.90 4.44
C ILE A 250 0.89 -17.93 3.30
N GLY A 251 2.01 -18.64 3.12
CA GLY A 251 2.25 -19.65 2.05
C GLY A 251 1.50 -20.96 2.20
#